data_be643d1606286d03b30aa3a42401df49
#
_entry.id   be643d1606286d03b30aa3a42401df49
#
_cell.length_a   1.000
_cell.length_b   1.000
_cell.length_c   1.000
_cell.angle_alpha   90.00
_cell.angle_beta   90.00
_cell.angle_gamma   90.00
#
_symmetry.space_group_name_H-M   'P 1'
#
loop_
_entity.id
_entity.type
_entity.pdbx_description
1 polymer ?
#
loop_
_entity_poly.entity_id
_entity_poly.type
_entity_poly.pdbx_seq_one_letter_code
_entity_poly.pdbx_strand_id
1 'polypeptide(L)'
;DTAGEYHQARGGPSAGTPDDPRALHGRAYGLGPRVPMLVVSPFSRGGWLDARVYDHTSVIRLLESRFGVAEPNISPWRRAVCGDLSHAFDFTGAQDQAGAPGPRSRPSPYACHVEAWAADGRQRVRMANPGHATLVLHVYDCLRLAQGPRRYTIEPGRQWEDSWPDAGADLACDLWILGPDGFHRHIRRHGAAAPLAAAWRDQPPALLLENRGAQALQARIESAYGEAPALLRLAPGEQAAWPYEPASRGWYDLTASAAGQSLRLAGRMRA
;
A
#
# COMPACT_ATOMS: atom_id res chain seq x y z
N ASP A 1 3.00 4.66 -21.13
CA ASP A 1 3.65 4.85 -19.83
C ASP A 1 2.58 5.13 -18.77
N THR A 2 2.15 4.10 -18.06
CA THR A 2 1.09 4.20 -17.06
C THR A 2 1.50 5.00 -15.82
N ALA A 3 2.80 5.14 -15.56
CA ALA A 3 3.34 5.97 -14.48
C ALA A 3 3.36 7.46 -14.84
N GLY A 4 3.27 7.80 -16.13
CA GLY A 4 3.48 9.14 -16.63
C GLY A 4 2.56 10.20 -16.04
N GLU A 5 1.30 9.87 -15.76
CA GLU A 5 0.33 10.85 -15.26
C GLU A 5 0.74 11.42 -13.89
N TYR A 6 1.25 10.61 -12.97
CA TYR A 6 1.77 11.11 -11.69
C TYR A 6 3.12 11.79 -11.81
N HIS A 7 4.00 11.30 -12.67
CA HIS A 7 5.32 11.90 -12.88
C HIS A 7 5.23 13.24 -13.62
N GLN A 8 4.35 13.34 -14.61
CA GLN A 8 4.12 14.55 -15.38
C GLN A 8 3.59 15.70 -14.53
N ALA A 9 2.74 15.39 -13.54
CA ALA A 9 2.19 16.37 -12.63
C ALA A 9 3.20 16.95 -11.63
N ARG A 10 4.41 16.40 -11.54
CA ARG A 10 5.49 16.92 -10.69
C ARG A 10 6.36 17.99 -11.36
N GLY A 11 5.96 18.54 -12.50
CA GLY A 11 6.73 19.56 -13.21
C GLY A 11 7.62 19.03 -14.33
N GLY A 12 7.33 17.82 -14.83
CA GLY A 12 7.91 17.31 -16.09
C GLY A 12 7.44 18.10 -17.31
N PRO A 13 8.00 17.82 -18.50
CA PRO A 13 7.70 18.54 -19.74
C PRO A 13 6.22 18.57 -20.16
N SER A 14 5.41 17.70 -19.59
CA SER A 14 3.96 17.62 -19.85
C SER A 14 3.10 18.27 -18.75
N ALA A 15 3.72 18.95 -17.80
CA ALA A 15 2.98 19.71 -16.77
C ALA A 15 2.22 20.93 -17.32
N GLY A 16 2.18 21.08 -18.64
CA GLY A 16 1.57 22.20 -19.34
C GLY A 16 2.42 23.47 -19.30
N THR A 17 2.02 24.46 -20.05
CA THR A 17 2.58 25.82 -19.94
C THR A 17 2.07 26.48 -18.67
N PRO A 18 2.74 27.51 -18.12
CA PRO A 18 2.22 28.27 -16.97
C PRO A 18 0.80 28.77 -17.13
N ASP A 19 0.35 28.96 -18.35
CA ASP A 19 -1.00 29.47 -18.70
C ASP A 19 -2.03 28.34 -18.95
N ASP A 20 -1.63 27.08 -18.93
CA ASP A 20 -2.57 25.95 -19.05
C ASP A 20 -3.32 25.79 -17.70
N PRO A 21 -4.65 25.99 -17.67
CA PRO A 21 -5.43 25.83 -16.44
C PRO A 21 -5.36 24.40 -15.86
N ARG A 22 -4.89 23.43 -16.64
CA ARG A 22 -4.64 22.05 -16.21
C ARG A 22 -3.24 21.89 -15.62
N ALA A 23 -2.36 22.90 -15.75
CA ALA A 23 -1.02 22.86 -15.20
C ALA A 23 -1.09 22.90 -13.68
N LEU A 24 -0.53 21.89 -13.03
CA LEU A 24 -0.58 21.75 -11.58
C LEU A 24 0.63 22.34 -10.88
N HIS A 25 1.50 23.05 -11.61
CA HIS A 25 2.65 23.83 -11.09
C HIS A 25 3.47 23.05 -10.04
N GLY A 26 3.80 21.80 -10.34
CA GLY A 26 4.55 20.94 -9.42
C GLY A 26 3.72 20.33 -8.28
N ARG A 27 2.43 20.58 -8.22
CA ARG A 27 1.53 19.90 -7.27
C ARG A 27 1.30 18.45 -7.70
N ALA A 28 1.06 17.61 -6.73
CA ALA A 28 0.73 16.23 -7.00
C ALA A 28 -0.68 16.13 -7.61
N TYR A 29 -0.76 15.48 -8.75
CA TYR A 29 -2.01 15.16 -9.44
C TYR A 29 -2.33 13.67 -9.27
N GLY A 30 -3.57 13.29 -9.36
CA GLY A 30 -4.02 11.90 -9.31
C GLY A 30 -5.38 11.77 -8.69
N LEU A 31 -5.63 10.60 -8.07
CA LEU A 31 -6.86 10.35 -7.32
C LEU A 31 -6.95 11.31 -6.13
N GLY A 32 -8.10 11.92 -5.96
CA GLY A 32 -8.42 12.82 -4.86
C GLY A 32 -8.63 12.09 -3.53
N PRO A 33 -9.27 12.77 -2.55
CA PRO A 33 -9.65 12.15 -1.30
C PRO A 33 -10.68 11.04 -1.53
N ARG A 34 -10.69 10.06 -0.62
CA ARG A 34 -11.68 8.97 -0.67
C ARG A 34 -13.08 9.52 -0.45
N VAL A 35 -14.00 9.03 -1.27
CA VAL A 35 -15.44 9.24 -1.10
C VAL A 35 -16.13 7.87 -1.01
N PRO A 36 -17.20 7.73 -0.21
CA PRO A 36 -17.95 6.50 -0.14
C PRO A 36 -18.71 6.28 -1.45
N MET A 37 -18.78 5.02 -1.89
CA MET A 37 -19.61 4.58 -3.00
C MET A 37 -20.44 3.39 -2.58
N LEU A 38 -21.75 3.44 -2.86
CA LEU A 38 -22.68 2.35 -2.65
C LEU A 38 -23.23 1.90 -3.99
N VAL A 39 -23.18 0.59 -4.24
CA VAL A 39 -23.78 -0.03 -5.41
C VAL A 39 -25.00 -0.82 -4.97
N VAL A 40 -26.18 -0.39 -5.42
CA VAL A 40 -27.46 -1.05 -5.13
C VAL A 40 -28.01 -1.63 -6.41
N SER A 41 -28.07 -2.96 -6.50
CA SER A 41 -28.50 -3.67 -7.71
C SER A 41 -29.01 -5.07 -7.34
N PRO A 42 -29.92 -5.65 -8.13
CA PRO A 42 -30.22 -7.09 -8.01
C PRO A 42 -28.97 -7.98 -8.12
N PHE A 43 -27.92 -7.51 -8.79
CA PHE A 43 -26.66 -8.22 -9.03
C PHE A 43 -25.55 -7.86 -8.02
N SER A 44 -25.81 -7.05 -6.99
CA SER A 44 -24.84 -6.67 -5.95
C SER A 44 -25.31 -7.04 -4.54
N ARG A 45 -26.14 -8.07 -4.40
CA ARG A 45 -26.69 -8.50 -3.12
C ARG A 45 -25.63 -9.15 -2.22
N GLY A 46 -25.84 -9.12 -0.89
CA GLY A 46 -25.03 -9.85 0.08
C GLY A 46 -24.05 -9.03 0.91
N GLY A 47 -24.14 -7.69 0.85
CA GLY A 47 -23.34 -6.81 1.73
C GLY A 47 -21.84 -6.92 1.48
N TRP A 48 -21.43 -6.93 0.23
CA TRP A 48 -20.01 -7.01 -0.16
C TRP A 48 -19.27 -5.70 0.00
N LEU A 49 -18.05 -5.78 0.50
CA LEU A 49 -17.03 -4.73 0.43
C LEU A 49 -16.06 -5.06 -0.70
N ASP A 50 -15.78 -4.09 -1.55
CA ASP A 50 -14.75 -4.18 -2.58
C ASP A 50 -13.65 -3.15 -2.27
N ALA A 51 -12.42 -3.62 -2.09
CA ALA A 51 -11.27 -2.79 -1.77
C ALA A 51 -10.49 -2.29 -3.00
N ARG A 52 -11.01 -2.53 -4.19
CA ARG A 52 -10.41 -2.00 -5.43
C ARG A 52 -10.48 -0.50 -5.46
N VAL A 53 -9.50 0.09 -6.11
CA VAL A 53 -9.50 1.53 -6.40
C VAL A 53 -10.47 1.81 -7.53
N TYR A 54 -11.43 2.69 -7.27
CA TYR A 54 -12.39 3.20 -8.24
C TYR A 54 -12.35 4.73 -8.26
N ASP A 55 -12.74 5.31 -9.39
CA ASP A 55 -12.95 6.75 -9.53
C ASP A 55 -14.16 7.03 -10.43
N HIS A 56 -14.40 8.28 -10.81
CA HIS A 56 -15.53 8.65 -11.68
C HIS A 56 -15.45 7.96 -13.04
N THR A 57 -14.24 7.67 -13.55
CA THR A 57 -14.10 6.97 -14.83
C THR A 57 -14.52 5.51 -14.75
N SER A 58 -14.57 4.92 -13.56
CA SER A 58 -15.02 3.54 -13.37
C SER A 58 -16.48 3.33 -13.79
N VAL A 59 -17.34 4.33 -13.58
CA VAL A 59 -18.74 4.30 -14.05
C VAL A 59 -18.78 4.36 -15.58
N ILE A 60 -17.98 5.23 -16.20
CA ILE A 60 -17.90 5.34 -17.66
C ILE A 60 -17.42 4.02 -18.25
N ARG A 61 -16.41 3.38 -17.65
CA ARG A 61 -15.89 2.08 -18.09
C ARG A 61 -16.90 0.94 -17.95
N LEU A 62 -17.77 0.99 -16.94
CA LEU A 62 -18.90 0.05 -16.87
C LEU A 62 -19.86 0.24 -18.05
N LEU A 63 -20.13 1.50 -18.44
CA LEU A 63 -20.96 1.79 -19.61
C LEU A 63 -20.26 1.37 -20.91
N GLU A 64 -18.95 1.58 -21.04
CA GLU A 64 -18.15 1.06 -22.16
C GLU A 64 -18.36 -0.45 -22.33
N SER A 65 -18.20 -1.21 -21.23
CA SER A 65 -18.36 -2.66 -21.24
C SER A 65 -19.80 -3.07 -21.58
N ARG A 66 -20.79 -2.32 -21.10
CA ARG A 66 -22.20 -2.65 -21.30
C ARG A 66 -22.68 -2.37 -22.71
N PHE A 67 -22.21 -1.31 -23.34
CA PHE A 67 -22.71 -0.81 -24.63
C PHE A 67 -21.74 -1.01 -25.80
N GLY A 68 -20.54 -1.53 -25.55
CA GLY A 68 -19.53 -1.75 -26.58
C GLY A 68 -18.98 -0.45 -27.17
N VAL A 69 -18.96 0.63 -26.41
CA VAL A 69 -18.41 1.94 -26.79
C VAL A 69 -17.12 2.19 -26.02
N ALA A 70 -16.31 3.13 -26.48
CA ALA A 70 -15.08 3.50 -25.81
C ALA A 70 -15.02 5.02 -25.60
N GLU A 71 -14.63 5.46 -24.40
CA GLU A 71 -14.32 6.86 -24.09
C GLU A 71 -12.81 7.10 -24.28
N PRO A 72 -12.41 7.80 -25.37
CA PRO A 72 -11.00 7.95 -25.70
C PRO A 72 -10.21 8.85 -24.73
N ASN A 73 -10.90 9.66 -23.94
CA ASN A 73 -10.27 10.61 -23.01
C ASN A 73 -9.91 10.01 -21.64
N ILE A 74 -10.26 8.75 -21.38
CA ILE A 74 -9.78 8.07 -20.16
C ILE A 74 -8.31 7.69 -20.37
N SER A 75 -7.43 8.29 -19.58
CA SER A 75 -5.99 8.07 -19.71
C SER A 75 -5.59 6.60 -19.50
N PRO A 76 -4.49 6.13 -20.11
CA PRO A 76 -3.95 4.79 -19.89
C PRO A 76 -3.67 4.52 -18.39
N TRP A 77 -3.19 5.54 -17.66
CA TRP A 77 -2.94 5.41 -16.23
C TRP A 77 -4.23 5.12 -15.45
N ARG A 78 -5.32 5.86 -15.70
CA ARG A 78 -6.60 5.60 -15.02
C ARG A 78 -7.16 4.24 -15.37
N ARG A 79 -7.00 3.79 -16.61
CA ARG A 79 -7.40 2.43 -17.02
C ARG A 79 -6.60 1.35 -16.30
N ALA A 80 -5.33 1.58 -15.98
CA ALA A 80 -4.48 0.63 -15.28
C ALA A 80 -4.73 0.62 -13.76
N VAL A 81 -4.99 1.78 -13.16
CA VAL A 81 -5.11 1.93 -11.69
C VAL A 81 -6.53 1.71 -11.21
N CYS A 82 -7.54 2.24 -11.92
CA CYS A 82 -8.93 2.19 -11.50
C CYS A 82 -9.67 1.01 -12.12
N GLY A 83 -10.47 0.32 -11.32
CA GLY A 83 -11.37 -0.73 -11.80
C GLY A 83 -12.51 -0.18 -12.66
N ASP A 84 -13.24 -1.06 -13.33
CA ASP A 84 -14.38 -0.74 -14.21
C ASP A 84 -15.75 -1.03 -13.57
N LEU A 85 -15.79 -1.21 -12.26
CA LEU A 85 -16.96 -1.60 -11.46
C LEU A 85 -17.53 -2.99 -11.76
N SER A 86 -17.10 -3.73 -12.77
CA SER A 86 -17.64 -5.07 -13.07
C SER A 86 -17.58 -6.01 -11.87
N HIS A 87 -16.55 -5.86 -11.05
CA HIS A 87 -16.34 -6.65 -9.83
C HIS A 87 -17.35 -6.37 -8.71
N ALA A 88 -18.07 -5.25 -8.77
CA ALA A 88 -19.12 -4.94 -7.81
C ALA A 88 -20.40 -5.79 -8.04
N PHE A 89 -20.50 -6.46 -9.20
CA PHE A 89 -21.67 -7.24 -9.60
C PHE A 89 -21.36 -8.73 -9.68
N ASP A 90 -22.38 -9.54 -9.45
CA ASP A 90 -22.41 -10.97 -9.72
C ASP A 90 -23.58 -11.26 -10.68
N PHE A 91 -23.23 -11.55 -11.94
CA PHE A 91 -24.20 -11.86 -12.99
C PHE A 91 -24.43 -13.37 -13.14
N THR A 92 -23.82 -14.21 -12.31
CA THR A 92 -23.91 -15.67 -12.44
C THR A 92 -25.22 -16.28 -11.89
N GLY A 93 -26.06 -15.45 -11.29
CA GLY A 93 -27.36 -15.87 -10.79
C GLY A 93 -27.35 -16.54 -9.40
N ALA A 94 -26.19 -16.69 -8.77
CA ALA A 94 -26.06 -17.23 -7.41
C ALA A 94 -26.55 -16.24 -6.32
N GLN A 95 -27.72 -15.62 -6.56
CA GLN A 95 -28.19 -14.48 -5.77
C GLN A 95 -28.97 -14.82 -4.52
N ASP A 96 -29.21 -16.09 -4.23
CA ASP A 96 -30.02 -16.54 -3.09
C ASP A 96 -29.27 -16.61 -1.75
N GLN A 97 -28.18 -15.89 -1.61
CA GLN A 97 -27.52 -15.71 -0.32
C GLN A 97 -28.05 -14.50 0.46
N ALA A 98 -29.33 -14.27 0.39
CA ALA A 98 -30.08 -13.47 1.36
C ALA A 98 -30.00 -14.17 2.73
N GLY A 99 -29.13 -13.73 3.60
CA GLY A 99 -29.07 -14.24 4.97
C GLY A 99 -27.70 -14.59 5.54
N ALA A 100 -26.59 -14.43 4.84
CA ALA A 100 -25.30 -14.55 5.50
C ALA A 100 -25.07 -13.33 6.42
N PRO A 101 -24.92 -13.54 7.73
CA PRO A 101 -24.74 -12.44 8.67
C PRO A 101 -23.40 -11.74 8.47
N GLY A 102 -23.43 -10.42 8.34
CA GLY A 102 -22.26 -9.55 8.35
C GLY A 102 -21.66 -9.21 6.98
N PRO A 103 -20.83 -8.17 6.94
CA PRO A 103 -20.20 -7.74 5.71
C PRO A 103 -19.20 -8.77 5.20
N ARG A 104 -19.25 -9.06 3.91
CA ARG A 104 -18.30 -9.90 3.19
C ARG A 104 -17.29 -9.02 2.44
N SER A 105 -16.10 -9.53 2.23
CA SER A 105 -15.11 -8.83 1.42
C SER A 105 -14.81 -9.61 0.16
N ARG A 106 -14.76 -8.92 -0.96
CA ARG A 106 -14.23 -9.49 -2.19
C ARG A 106 -12.71 -9.69 -2.05
N PRO A 107 -12.12 -10.68 -2.72
CA PRO A 107 -10.68 -10.86 -2.72
C PRO A 107 -9.96 -9.59 -3.19
N SER A 108 -8.92 -9.19 -2.48
CA SER A 108 -8.08 -8.06 -2.87
C SER A 108 -7.22 -8.45 -4.07
N PRO A 109 -7.18 -7.66 -5.14
CA PRO A 109 -6.30 -7.92 -6.27
C PRO A 109 -4.87 -7.44 -6.04
N TYR A 110 -4.63 -6.73 -4.93
CA TYR A 110 -3.36 -6.09 -4.65
C TYR A 110 -2.44 -7.00 -3.86
N ALA A 111 -1.18 -7.05 -4.29
CA ALA A 111 -0.08 -7.62 -3.53
C ALA A 111 1.04 -6.59 -3.48
N CYS A 112 1.44 -6.19 -2.28
CA CYS A 112 2.49 -5.21 -2.11
C CYS A 112 3.56 -5.74 -1.18
N HIS A 113 4.81 -5.69 -1.62
CA HIS A 113 5.97 -6.01 -0.81
C HIS A 113 6.84 -4.77 -0.66
N VAL A 114 7.21 -4.45 0.58
CA VAL A 114 8.09 -3.33 0.90
C VAL A 114 9.24 -3.84 1.75
N GLU A 115 10.43 -3.55 1.31
CA GLU A 115 11.68 -3.80 2.02
C GLU A 115 12.40 -2.47 2.27
N ALA A 116 13.01 -2.33 3.45
CA ALA A 116 13.70 -1.11 3.83
C ALA A 116 15.03 -1.42 4.51
N TRP A 117 16.06 -0.63 4.20
CA TRP A 117 17.40 -0.73 4.80
C TRP A 117 18.10 0.62 4.80
N ALA A 118 19.06 0.79 5.70
CA ALA A 118 19.90 1.96 5.73
C ALA A 118 21.22 1.68 5.02
N ALA A 119 21.66 2.63 4.17
CA ALA A 119 22.95 2.60 3.51
C ALA A 119 23.41 4.03 3.15
N ASP A 120 24.67 4.32 3.29
CA ASP A 120 25.31 5.56 2.83
C ASP A 120 24.61 6.84 3.36
N GLY A 121 24.20 6.85 4.63
CA GLY A 121 23.50 7.98 5.24
C GLY A 121 22.10 8.21 4.66
N ARG A 122 21.48 7.17 4.14
CA ARG A 122 20.15 7.22 3.52
C ARG A 122 19.30 6.01 3.96
N GLN A 123 18.02 6.24 4.11
CA GLN A 123 17.03 5.18 4.17
C GLN A 123 16.65 4.79 2.74
N ARG A 124 16.89 3.55 2.36
CA ARG A 124 16.47 2.96 1.09
C ARG A 124 15.19 2.17 1.27
N VAL A 125 14.32 2.23 0.28
CA VAL A 125 13.06 1.49 0.25
C VAL A 125 12.87 0.89 -1.13
N ARG A 126 12.67 -0.43 -1.17
CA ARG A 126 12.25 -1.16 -2.37
C ARG A 126 10.77 -1.51 -2.22
N MET A 127 10.02 -1.22 -3.25
CA MET A 127 8.58 -1.46 -3.33
C MET A 127 8.32 -2.35 -4.54
N ALA A 128 7.72 -3.53 -4.34
CA ALA A 128 7.44 -4.50 -5.39
C ALA A 128 5.96 -4.84 -5.44
N ASN A 129 5.46 -5.07 -6.65
CA ASN A 129 4.10 -5.50 -6.93
C ASN A 129 4.11 -6.94 -7.51
N PRO A 130 4.03 -7.98 -6.69
CA PRO A 130 3.86 -9.34 -7.17
C PRO A 130 2.41 -9.70 -7.52
N GLY A 131 1.47 -8.76 -7.40
CA GLY A 131 0.04 -8.96 -7.68
C GLY A 131 -0.33 -8.79 -9.15
N HIS A 132 -1.64 -8.73 -9.39
CA HIS A 132 -2.22 -8.67 -10.74
C HIS A 132 -2.83 -7.30 -11.08
N ALA A 133 -2.98 -6.42 -10.10
CA ALA A 133 -3.48 -5.07 -10.29
C ALA A 133 -2.37 -4.05 -10.06
N THR A 134 -2.39 -2.95 -10.82
CA THR A 134 -1.43 -1.85 -10.64
C THR A 134 -1.60 -1.21 -9.26
N LEU A 135 -0.48 -1.03 -8.55
CA LEU A 135 -0.42 -0.40 -7.24
C LEU A 135 -0.09 1.08 -7.36
N VAL A 136 -0.71 1.89 -6.52
CA VAL A 136 -0.25 3.26 -6.25
C VAL A 136 0.15 3.34 -4.78
N LEU A 137 1.41 3.63 -4.52
CA LEU A 137 1.95 3.84 -3.18
C LEU A 137 2.27 5.31 -2.97
N HIS A 138 1.93 5.80 -1.78
CA HIS A 138 2.31 7.13 -1.32
C HIS A 138 3.33 6.98 -0.20
N VAL A 139 4.49 7.61 -0.35
CA VAL A 139 5.53 7.62 0.68
C VAL A 139 5.69 9.05 1.21
N TYR A 140 5.33 9.22 2.46
CA TYR A 140 5.48 10.48 3.20
C TYR A 140 6.78 10.45 4.00
N ASP A 141 7.62 11.45 3.82
CA ASP A 141 8.72 11.74 4.74
C ASP A 141 8.15 12.61 5.88
N CYS A 142 7.91 12.00 7.04
CA CYS A 142 7.27 12.67 8.16
C CYS A 142 8.16 13.76 8.78
N LEU A 143 9.47 13.72 8.55
CA LEU A 143 10.40 14.76 8.97
C LEU A 143 10.40 15.96 8.00
N ARG A 144 9.82 15.79 6.79
CA ARG A 144 9.77 16.81 5.72
C ARG A 144 8.41 16.86 5.03
N LEU A 145 7.32 16.86 5.80
CA LEU A 145 5.94 16.82 5.27
C LEU A 145 5.61 17.95 4.29
N ALA A 146 6.27 19.11 4.43
CA ALA A 146 6.08 20.24 3.52
C ALA A 146 6.46 19.92 2.06
N GLN A 147 7.29 18.89 1.82
CA GLN A 147 7.66 18.44 0.48
C GLN A 147 6.55 17.63 -0.19
N GLY A 148 5.51 17.25 0.56
CA GLY A 148 4.47 16.35 0.11
C GLY A 148 4.96 14.92 -0.09
N PRO A 149 4.06 13.97 -0.37
CA PRO A 149 4.42 12.58 -0.58
C PRO A 149 5.07 12.37 -1.96
N ARG A 150 6.00 11.42 -2.02
CA ARG A 150 6.37 10.79 -3.30
C ARG A 150 5.33 9.72 -3.63
N ARG A 151 4.94 9.65 -4.89
CA ARG A 151 3.95 8.69 -5.38
C ARG A 151 4.59 7.76 -6.41
N TYR A 152 4.27 6.47 -6.27
CA TYR A 152 4.81 5.42 -7.12
C TYR A 152 3.65 4.62 -7.71
N THR A 153 3.57 4.56 -9.03
CA THR A 153 2.72 3.62 -9.74
C THR A 153 3.55 2.41 -10.11
N ILE A 154 3.15 1.23 -9.63
CA ILE A 154 3.91 0.00 -9.78
C ILE A 154 3.01 -1.02 -10.48
N GLU A 155 3.34 -1.33 -11.71
CA GLU A 155 2.64 -2.33 -12.53
C GLU A 155 2.88 -3.75 -11.99
N PRO A 156 2.00 -4.71 -12.32
CA PRO A 156 2.20 -6.12 -12.01
C PRO A 156 3.59 -6.63 -12.41
N GLY A 157 4.25 -7.33 -11.49
CA GLY A 157 5.59 -7.89 -11.70
C GLY A 157 6.74 -6.86 -11.70
N ARG A 158 6.45 -5.57 -11.42
CA ARG A 158 7.47 -4.51 -11.38
C ARG A 158 7.85 -4.14 -9.96
N GLN A 159 8.99 -3.46 -9.84
CA GLN A 159 9.49 -2.91 -8.57
C GLN A 159 10.12 -1.54 -8.78
N TRP A 160 10.11 -0.73 -7.71
CA TRP A 160 10.79 0.56 -7.62
C TRP A 160 11.69 0.57 -6.40
N GLU A 161 12.81 1.28 -6.50
CA GLU A 161 13.69 1.59 -5.39
C GLU A 161 13.90 3.10 -5.32
N ASP A 162 13.80 3.65 -4.11
CA ASP A 162 14.10 5.06 -3.88
C ASP A 162 14.76 5.24 -2.51
N SER A 163 15.27 6.44 -2.23
CA SER A 163 15.99 6.71 -1.00
C SER A 163 15.71 8.12 -0.46
N TRP A 164 15.75 8.22 0.86
CA TRP A 164 15.56 9.45 1.62
C TRP A 164 16.82 9.72 2.43
N PRO A 165 17.36 10.96 2.40
CA PRO A 165 18.51 11.31 3.22
C PRO A 165 18.13 11.27 4.70
N ASP A 166 19.02 10.77 5.53
CA ASP A 166 18.87 10.81 6.97
C ASP A 166 18.80 12.26 7.45
N ALA A 167 18.07 12.53 8.52
CA ALA A 167 17.85 13.86 9.04
C ALA A 167 18.64 14.12 10.33
N GLY A 168 19.24 15.31 10.41
CA GLY A 168 19.90 15.80 11.61
C GLY A 168 21.14 15.00 12.03
N ALA A 169 21.70 15.39 13.20
CA ALA A 169 22.85 14.71 13.80
C ALA A 169 22.53 13.28 14.26
N ASP A 170 21.25 13.00 14.54
CA ASP A 170 20.78 11.69 15.01
C ASP A 170 20.53 10.70 13.86
N LEU A 171 20.82 11.08 12.63
CA LEU A 171 20.60 10.24 11.44
C LEU A 171 19.19 9.63 11.43
N ALA A 172 18.19 10.46 11.72
CA ALA A 172 16.81 10.02 11.87
C ALA A 172 16.14 9.77 10.52
N CYS A 173 15.23 8.79 10.52
CA CYS A 173 14.31 8.50 9.41
C CYS A 173 12.90 8.27 9.96
N ASP A 174 11.90 8.83 9.27
CA ASP A 174 10.48 8.62 9.61
C ASP A 174 9.66 8.62 8.31
N LEU A 175 9.32 7.43 7.80
CA LEU A 175 8.63 7.25 6.52
C LEU A 175 7.32 6.51 6.69
N TRP A 176 6.23 7.11 6.22
CA TRP A 176 4.95 6.44 6.04
C TRP A 176 4.77 6.01 4.59
N ILE A 177 4.42 4.73 4.39
CA ILE A 177 4.13 4.14 3.09
C ILE A 177 2.68 3.65 3.12
N LEU A 178 1.84 4.25 2.31
CA LEU A 178 0.42 3.96 2.22
C LEU A 178 0.08 3.37 0.86
N GLY A 179 -0.76 2.36 0.85
CA GLY A 179 -1.23 1.69 -0.36
C GLY A 179 -2.73 1.37 -0.30
N PRO A 180 -3.25 0.68 -1.32
CA PRO A 180 -4.63 0.23 -1.35
C PRO A 180 -4.90 -0.85 -0.30
N ASP A 181 -6.20 -1.11 -0.03
CA ASP A 181 -6.69 -2.15 0.88
C ASP A 181 -6.07 -2.11 2.28
N GLY A 182 -5.86 -0.90 2.82
CA GLY A 182 -5.30 -0.72 4.16
C GLY A 182 -3.81 -1.02 4.30
N PHE A 183 -3.10 -1.26 3.20
CA PHE A 183 -1.66 -1.45 3.25
C PHE A 183 -0.97 -0.24 3.84
N HIS A 184 -0.23 -0.46 4.92
CA HIS A 184 0.53 0.57 5.62
C HIS A 184 1.85 0.01 6.13
N ARG A 185 2.92 0.78 5.94
CA ARG A 185 4.23 0.55 6.56
C ARG A 185 4.70 1.87 7.16
N HIS A 186 5.24 1.79 8.37
CA HIS A 186 5.85 2.94 9.04
C HIS A 186 7.25 2.55 9.49
N ILE A 187 8.25 3.22 8.93
CA ILE A 187 9.66 2.95 9.17
C ILE A 187 10.21 4.13 9.96
N ARG A 188 10.58 3.90 11.21
CA ARG A 188 11.26 4.89 12.04
C ARG A 188 12.62 4.37 12.47
N ARG A 189 13.59 5.26 12.48
CA ARG A 189 14.95 4.96 12.90
C ARG A 189 15.61 6.19 13.50
N HIS A 190 16.38 5.96 14.56
CA HIS A 190 17.33 6.88 15.16
C HIS A 190 18.71 6.25 15.14
N GLY A 191 19.73 6.96 14.66
CA GLY A 191 21.06 6.43 14.46
C GLY A 191 21.29 5.78 13.08
N ALA A 192 22.56 5.49 12.77
CA ALA A 192 22.98 4.95 11.48
C ALA A 192 22.58 3.47 11.28
N ALA A 193 22.44 2.70 12.37
CA ALA A 193 22.19 1.27 12.31
C ALA A 193 20.72 0.96 12.00
N ALA A 194 20.50 0.01 11.10
CA ALA A 194 19.19 -0.53 10.75
C ALA A 194 19.22 -2.07 10.74
N PRO A 195 19.53 -2.72 11.88
CA PRO A 195 19.75 -4.15 11.88
C PRO A 195 18.47 -4.97 11.78
N LEU A 196 17.31 -4.42 12.13
CA LEU A 196 16.04 -5.13 12.08
C LEU A 196 15.39 -4.98 10.70
N ALA A 197 15.05 -6.11 10.07
CA ALA A 197 14.13 -6.16 8.94
C ALA A 197 12.85 -6.88 9.36
N ALA A 198 11.72 -6.44 8.80
CA ALA A 198 10.42 -7.03 9.06
C ALA A 198 9.59 -7.12 7.78
N ALA A 199 8.89 -8.24 7.61
CA ALA A 199 7.96 -8.47 6.52
C ALA A 199 6.73 -9.23 7.01
N TRP A 200 5.62 -9.08 6.32
CA TRP A 200 4.41 -9.85 6.56
C TRP A 200 4.32 -11.02 5.58
N ARG A 201 3.93 -12.19 6.07
CA ARG A 201 3.59 -13.39 5.29
C ARG A 201 2.13 -13.76 5.54
N ASP A 202 1.37 -13.94 4.47
CA ASP A 202 -0.06 -14.27 4.56
C ASP A 202 -0.35 -15.74 4.88
N GLN A 203 0.50 -16.68 4.39
CA GLN A 203 0.25 -18.12 4.55
C GLN A 203 1.53 -18.92 4.86
N PRO A 204 1.62 -19.59 6.02
CA PRO A 204 0.80 -19.35 7.21
C PRO A 204 1.06 -17.93 7.74
N PRO A 205 0.03 -17.28 8.36
CA PRO A 205 0.16 -15.89 8.78
C PRO A 205 1.28 -15.73 9.80
N ALA A 206 2.22 -14.83 9.50
CA ALA A 206 3.35 -14.57 10.39
C ALA A 206 4.01 -13.22 10.13
N LEU A 207 4.51 -12.59 11.19
CA LEU A 207 5.50 -11.54 11.10
C LEU A 207 6.87 -12.19 10.94
N LEU A 208 7.52 -11.92 9.81
CA LEU A 208 8.89 -12.36 9.56
C LEU A 208 9.83 -11.27 10.05
N LEU A 209 10.81 -11.66 10.87
CA LEU A 209 11.86 -10.78 11.39
C LEU A 209 13.22 -11.33 11.00
N GLU A 210 14.15 -10.44 10.71
CA GLU A 210 15.52 -10.76 10.36
C GLU A 210 16.47 -9.80 11.09
N ASN A 211 17.52 -10.33 11.68
CA ASN A 211 18.64 -9.55 12.22
C ASN A 211 19.74 -9.44 11.16
N ARG A 212 19.83 -8.30 10.48
CA ARG A 212 20.87 -7.99 9.48
C ARG A 212 22.12 -7.36 10.10
N GLY A 213 22.14 -7.21 11.41
CA GLY A 213 23.28 -6.65 12.15
C GLY A 213 24.33 -7.69 12.52
N ALA A 214 25.48 -7.20 13.00
CA ALA A 214 26.61 -8.03 13.46
C ALA A 214 26.48 -8.47 14.92
N GLN A 215 25.47 -8.00 15.65
CA GLN A 215 25.26 -8.32 17.07
C GLN A 215 23.86 -8.90 17.26
N ALA A 216 23.71 -9.76 18.30
CA ALA A 216 22.39 -10.25 18.67
C ALA A 216 21.49 -9.07 19.08
N LEU A 217 20.22 -9.12 18.69
CA LEU A 217 19.23 -8.13 19.07
C LEU A 217 18.02 -8.79 19.74
N GLN A 218 17.31 -8.00 20.54
CA GLN A 218 16.02 -8.37 21.09
C GLN A 218 14.96 -7.50 20.44
N ALA A 219 14.10 -8.12 19.62
CA ALA A 219 12.97 -7.46 19.02
C ALA A 219 11.76 -7.53 19.94
N ARG A 220 11.12 -6.38 20.16
CA ARG A 220 9.82 -6.26 20.83
C ARG A 220 8.75 -6.18 19.77
N ILE A 221 7.74 -7.04 19.86
CA ILE A 221 6.59 -7.10 18.97
C ILE A 221 5.36 -6.64 19.75
N GLU A 222 4.62 -5.69 19.20
CA GLU A 222 3.40 -5.14 19.78
C GLU A 222 2.29 -5.14 18.73
N SER A 223 1.08 -5.47 19.15
CA SER A 223 -0.12 -5.39 18.34
C SER A 223 -0.97 -4.17 18.74
N ALA A 224 -1.52 -3.47 17.77
CA ALA A 224 -2.47 -2.39 18.01
C ALA A 224 -3.85 -2.89 18.49
N TYR A 225 -4.09 -4.20 18.41
CA TYR A 225 -5.36 -4.81 18.82
C TYR A 225 -5.35 -5.34 20.24
N GLY A 226 -4.29 -5.09 21.00
CA GLY A 226 -4.25 -5.30 22.44
C GLY A 226 -3.73 -6.69 22.88
N GLU A 227 -3.17 -7.48 21.98
CA GLU A 227 -2.45 -8.69 22.36
C GLU A 227 -1.22 -8.34 23.20
N ALA A 228 -0.84 -9.26 24.10
CA ALA A 228 0.32 -9.08 24.96
C ALA A 228 1.60 -8.92 24.12
N PRO A 229 2.48 -7.96 24.45
CA PRO A 229 3.74 -7.81 23.76
C PRO A 229 4.61 -9.07 23.86
N ALA A 230 5.27 -9.41 22.73
CA ALA A 230 6.22 -10.50 22.65
C ALA A 230 7.66 -9.98 22.54
N LEU A 231 8.61 -10.76 23.05
CA LEU A 231 10.05 -10.51 22.91
C LEU A 231 10.68 -11.68 22.17
N LEU A 232 11.41 -11.37 21.11
CA LEU A 232 12.10 -12.34 20.29
C LEU A 232 13.59 -11.99 20.23
N ARG A 233 14.45 -12.93 20.59
CA ARG A 233 15.90 -12.77 20.48
C ARG A 233 16.35 -13.34 19.13
N LEU A 234 17.14 -12.57 18.40
CA LEU A 234 17.68 -12.94 17.08
C LEU A 234 19.21 -12.83 17.11
N ALA A 235 19.90 -13.91 16.81
CA ALA A 235 21.33 -13.90 16.56
C ALA A 235 21.67 -13.12 15.27
N PRO A 236 22.93 -12.73 15.03
CA PRO A 236 23.33 -12.13 13.76
C PRO A 236 22.98 -13.03 12.57
N GLY A 237 22.32 -12.46 11.57
CA GLY A 237 21.87 -13.18 10.36
C GLY A 237 20.66 -14.10 10.58
N GLU A 238 20.14 -14.20 11.80
CA GLU A 238 18.98 -15.06 12.08
C GLU A 238 17.68 -14.48 11.53
N GLN A 239 16.90 -15.36 10.93
CA GLN A 239 15.53 -15.11 10.51
C GLN A 239 14.58 -15.93 11.37
N ALA A 240 13.50 -15.31 11.83
CA ALA A 240 12.45 -15.96 12.57
C ALA A 240 11.06 -15.55 12.08
N ALA A 241 10.13 -16.50 12.12
CA ALA A 241 8.72 -16.25 11.86
C ALA A 241 7.98 -16.25 13.21
N TRP A 242 7.33 -15.14 13.52
CA TRP A 242 6.43 -15.04 14.66
C TRP A 242 5.00 -15.26 14.18
N PRO A 243 4.37 -16.41 14.50
CA PRO A 243 3.02 -16.71 14.06
C PRO A 243 2.03 -15.71 14.65
N TYR A 244 1.10 -15.25 13.85
CA TYR A 244 0.07 -14.31 14.27
C TYR A 244 -1.26 -14.63 13.59
N GLU A 245 -2.28 -14.90 14.41
CA GLU A 245 -3.65 -15.10 13.96
C GLU A 245 -4.47 -13.86 14.30
N PRO A 246 -4.78 -13.01 13.31
CA PRO A 246 -5.54 -11.80 13.57
C PRO A 246 -6.93 -12.11 14.08
N ALA A 247 -7.24 -11.66 15.30
CA ALA A 247 -8.58 -11.75 15.89
C ALA A 247 -9.64 -10.92 15.12
N SER A 248 -9.21 -9.92 14.36
CA SER A 248 -10.05 -8.91 13.71
C SER A 248 -10.30 -9.18 12.23
N ARG A 249 -10.93 -10.29 11.86
CA ARG A 249 -11.38 -10.56 10.48
C ARG A 249 -10.27 -10.44 9.42
N GLY A 250 -9.06 -10.87 9.76
CA GLY A 250 -7.91 -10.85 8.87
C GLY A 250 -7.12 -9.53 8.82
N TRP A 251 -7.42 -8.55 9.67
CA TRP A 251 -6.61 -7.35 9.80
C TRP A 251 -5.44 -7.60 10.76
N TYR A 252 -4.25 -7.11 10.40
CA TYR A 252 -3.10 -7.06 11.27
C TYR A 252 -2.56 -5.65 11.38
N ASP A 253 -2.01 -5.31 12.54
CA ASP A 253 -1.34 -4.04 12.82
C ASP A 253 -0.29 -4.29 13.90
N LEU A 254 0.92 -4.55 13.47
CA LEU A 254 2.03 -5.00 14.30
C LEU A 254 3.19 -4.02 14.21
N THR A 255 3.82 -3.78 15.35
CA THR A 255 5.06 -2.99 15.43
C THR A 255 6.17 -3.86 15.97
N ALA A 256 7.26 -4.01 15.22
CA ALA A 256 8.49 -4.61 15.68
C ALA A 256 9.53 -3.51 15.97
N SER A 257 10.15 -3.52 17.14
CA SER A 257 11.13 -2.51 17.52
C SER A 257 12.38 -3.13 18.12
N ALA A 258 13.54 -2.65 17.73
CA ALA A 258 14.85 -3.02 18.28
C ALA A 258 15.90 -1.98 17.90
N ALA A 259 16.93 -1.79 18.75
CA ALA A 259 18.13 -1.02 18.43
C ALA A 259 17.85 0.36 17.79
N GLY A 260 16.91 1.11 18.32
CA GLY A 260 16.54 2.44 17.79
C GLY A 260 15.69 2.43 16.52
N GLN A 261 15.28 1.25 16.02
CA GLN A 261 14.32 1.09 14.93
C GLN A 261 12.93 0.74 15.45
N SER A 262 11.92 1.17 14.69
CA SER A 262 10.53 0.76 14.83
C SER A 262 9.93 0.56 13.44
N LEU A 263 9.45 -0.63 13.18
CA LEU A 263 8.85 -1.04 11.92
C LEU A 263 7.40 -1.46 12.18
N ARG A 264 6.44 -0.63 11.78
CA ARG A 264 5.01 -0.97 11.86
C ARG A 264 4.53 -1.51 10.53
N LEU A 265 3.88 -2.64 10.58
CA LEU A 265 3.26 -3.31 9.44
C LEU A 265 1.77 -3.47 9.73
N ALA A 266 0.94 -2.80 8.92
CA ALA A 266 -0.49 -2.98 8.98
C ALA A 266 -1.06 -3.29 7.60
N GLY A 267 -2.17 -4.02 7.58
CA GLY A 267 -2.84 -4.42 6.36
C GLY A 267 -3.87 -5.50 6.62
N ARG A 268 -4.34 -6.09 5.54
CA ARG A 268 -5.28 -7.19 5.56
C ARG A 268 -4.64 -8.43 4.97
N MET A 269 -4.85 -9.58 5.63
CA MET A 269 -4.45 -10.88 5.09
C MET A 269 -5.20 -11.18 3.81
N ARG A 270 -4.49 -11.74 2.86
CA ARG A 270 -5.09 -12.30 1.66
C ARG A 270 -5.47 -13.76 1.92
N ALA A 271 -6.70 -14.08 1.57
CA ALA A 271 -7.23 -15.44 1.64
C ALA A 271 -6.61 -16.33 0.55
#